data_bc100e477eb6f0e0fcff40406080bd4e
#
_entry.id   bc100e477eb6f0e0fcff40406080bd4e
#
_cell.length_a   1.000
_cell.length_b   1.000
_cell.length_c   1.000
_cell.angle_alpha   90.00
_cell.angle_beta   90.00
_cell.angle_gamma   90.00
#
_symmetry.space_group_name_H-M   'P 1'
#
loop_
_entity.id
_entity.type
_entity.pdbx_description
1 polymer ?
#
loop_
_entity_poly.entity_id
_entity_poly.type
_entity_poly.pdbx_seq_one_letter_code
_entity_poly.pdbx_strand_id
1 'polypeptide(L)'
;SYIDINKLYFGRDTVDNILLNVHNQTENTYSADIRITENGNDVQLLGEFYAPLDAEPSFNASLNLKPLKMNTIQAFSLGYLENSAGDLNGELRISGNLDNPKILGDLTFNQARLNVAMLNADFLMDNQKISFTNQGIQFRQFLLRDGNGNEAKLNGSILTETYTDFDFNLNLTMNNFAVVNSTREDNDLFYGKLYATSNVRIRGNMDKPVIDGNVSANENTDFVFIVPNDNPGIAERDGVVKFVDKSDTARTNVFARLDSLTTVSRLQGIDLAL
;
A
#
# COMPACT_ATOMS: atom_id res chain seq x y z
N SER A 1 -6.75 8.73 33.39
CA SER A 1 -7.06 9.83 32.45
C SER A 1 -8.03 9.33 31.40
N TYR A 2 -8.98 10.19 31.05
CA TYR A 2 -10.01 9.93 30.04
C TYR A 2 -9.94 11.04 28.98
N ILE A 3 -9.90 10.66 27.72
CA ILE A 3 -9.98 11.57 26.58
C ILE A 3 -11.08 11.06 25.66
N ASP A 4 -12.02 11.96 25.35
CA ASP A 4 -13.12 11.71 24.41
C ASP A 4 -12.99 12.71 23.26
N ILE A 5 -12.69 12.20 22.07
CA ILE A 5 -12.58 13.00 20.86
C ILE A 5 -13.81 12.70 20.03
N ASN A 6 -14.75 13.65 20.01
CA ASN A 6 -15.94 13.55 19.20
C ASN A 6 -15.68 14.11 17.80
N LYS A 7 -15.84 13.26 16.77
CA LYS A 7 -15.71 13.61 15.34
C LYS A 7 -14.32 14.16 14.97
N LEU A 8 -13.33 13.31 15.00
CA LEU A 8 -12.03 13.64 14.44
C LEU A 8 -12.11 13.70 12.91
N TYR A 9 -11.55 14.74 12.32
CA TYR A 9 -11.46 14.90 10.86
C TYR A 9 -10.01 14.96 10.43
N PHE A 10 -9.68 14.29 9.31
CA PHE A 10 -8.46 14.52 8.55
C PHE A 10 -8.83 15.05 7.17
N GLY A 11 -8.58 16.35 6.94
CA GLY A 11 -9.00 16.99 5.71
C GLY A 11 -10.53 16.98 5.53
N ARG A 12 -11.00 16.26 4.51
CA ARG A 12 -12.44 16.10 4.21
C ARG A 12 -13.03 14.81 4.79
N ASP A 13 -12.18 13.89 5.22
CA ASP A 13 -12.59 12.58 5.71
C ASP A 13 -12.84 12.61 7.21
N THR A 14 -13.88 11.90 7.63
CA THR A 14 -14.25 11.78 9.04
C THR A 14 -13.65 10.53 9.62
N VAL A 15 -12.86 10.69 10.67
CA VAL A 15 -12.54 9.63 11.61
C VAL A 15 -13.54 9.76 12.74
N ASP A 16 -14.15 8.68 13.12
CA ASP A 16 -15.22 8.64 14.11
C ASP A 16 -14.82 9.10 15.52
N ASN A 17 -15.67 8.81 16.49
CA ASN A 17 -15.37 9.09 17.89
C ASN A 17 -14.24 8.19 18.38
N ILE A 18 -13.21 8.80 18.97
CA ILE A 18 -12.11 8.10 19.61
C ILE A 18 -12.21 8.28 21.11
N LEU A 19 -12.35 7.16 21.81
CA LEU A 19 -12.33 7.10 23.26
C LEU A 19 -10.97 6.56 23.69
N LEU A 20 -10.28 7.29 24.55
CA LEU A 20 -9.02 6.86 25.15
C LEU A 20 -9.13 6.87 26.67
N ASN A 21 -9.02 5.70 27.28
CA ASN A 21 -8.90 5.54 28.71
C ASN A 21 -7.50 5.07 29.07
N VAL A 22 -6.81 5.81 29.91
CA VAL A 22 -5.49 5.42 30.44
C VAL A 22 -5.56 5.38 31.95
N HIS A 23 -5.17 4.27 32.51
CA HIS A 23 -5.08 4.04 33.95
C HIS A 23 -3.67 3.65 34.37
N ASN A 24 -3.18 4.23 35.45
CA ASN A 24 -1.99 3.73 36.12
C ASN A 24 -2.41 2.56 37.02
N GLN A 25 -1.89 1.37 36.76
CA GLN A 25 -2.19 0.16 37.54
C GLN A 25 -1.23 0.01 38.72
N THR A 26 0.05 0.25 38.48
CA THR A 26 1.14 0.21 39.48
C THR A 26 2.15 1.31 39.14
N GLU A 27 3.17 1.47 39.96
CA GLU A 27 4.15 2.56 39.84
C GLU A 27 4.75 2.72 38.43
N ASN A 28 4.88 1.62 37.68
CA ASN A 28 5.51 1.63 36.35
C ASN A 28 4.64 0.95 35.25
N THR A 29 3.37 0.67 35.53
CA THR A 29 2.48 -0.03 34.60
C THR A 29 1.24 0.82 34.30
N TYR A 30 1.01 1.04 33.03
CA TYR A 30 -0.13 1.80 32.53
C TYR A 30 -0.98 0.89 31.65
N SER A 31 -2.28 0.87 31.85
CA SER A 31 -3.22 0.23 30.92
C SER A 31 -3.90 1.28 30.05
N ALA A 32 -4.13 0.91 28.80
CA ALA A 32 -4.84 1.73 27.83
C ALA A 32 -5.99 0.94 27.22
N ASP A 33 -7.17 1.57 27.08
CA ASP A 33 -8.30 1.10 26.29
C ASP A 33 -8.64 2.21 25.31
N ILE A 34 -8.37 1.95 24.01
CA ILE A 34 -8.64 2.85 22.91
C ILE A 34 -9.75 2.24 22.08
N ARG A 35 -10.79 3.01 21.80
CA ARG A 35 -11.91 2.57 20.99
C ARG A 35 -12.21 3.56 19.90
N ILE A 36 -12.51 3.03 18.72
CA ILE A 36 -13.12 3.77 17.61
C ILE A 36 -14.48 3.13 17.38
N THR A 37 -15.53 3.92 17.62
CA THR A 37 -16.92 3.49 17.51
C THR A 37 -17.68 4.47 16.63
N GLU A 38 -18.87 4.13 16.21
CA GLU A 38 -19.75 4.87 15.29
C GLU A 38 -19.47 4.62 13.81
N ASN A 39 -20.32 5.12 12.94
CA ASN A 39 -20.34 4.95 11.49
C ASN A 39 -20.06 3.50 11.03
N GLY A 40 -20.38 2.53 11.89
CA GLY A 40 -20.20 1.11 11.66
C GLY A 40 -18.80 0.58 12.00
N ASN A 41 -17.95 1.38 12.65
CA ASN A 41 -16.72 0.89 13.25
C ASN A 41 -16.98 0.26 14.63
N ASP A 42 -16.25 -0.80 14.93
CA ASP A 42 -16.10 -1.41 16.25
C ASP A 42 -14.63 -1.86 16.37
N VAL A 43 -13.81 -0.93 16.80
CA VAL A 43 -12.36 -1.12 16.96
C VAL A 43 -12.00 -0.93 18.42
N GLN A 44 -11.25 -1.88 18.96
CA GLN A 44 -10.72 -1.76 20.31
C GLN A 44 -9.25 -2.18 20.35
N LEU A 45 -8.42 -1.31 20.91
CA LEU A 45 -7.06 -1.60 21.33
C LEU A 45 -7.02 -1.63 22.86
N LEU A 46 -6.75 -2.82 23.41
CA LEU A 46 -6.46 -3.02 24.83
C LEU A 46 -4.99 -3.29 25.00
N GLY A 47 -4.32 -2.54 25.87
CA GLY A 47 -2.90 -2.72 26.06
C GLY A 47 -2.40 -2.34 27.44
N GLU A 48 -1.23 -2.85 27.76
CA GLU A 48 -0.43 -2.51 28.93
C GLU A 48 0.92 -2.01 28.48
N PHE A 49 1.38 -0.94 29.07
CA PHE A 49 2.70 -0.36 28.87
C PHE A 49 3.45 -0.40 30.19
N TYR A 50 4.60 -1.05 30.17
CA TYR A 50 5.51 -1.15 31.31
C TYR A 50 6.74 -0.28 31.08
N ALA A 51 6.95 0.69 31.95
CA ALA A 51 8.04 1.69 31.88
C ALA A 51 8.90 1.66 33.14
N PRO A 52 9.75 0.62 33.33
CA PRO A 52 10.64 0.52 34.49
C PRO A 52 11.72 1.61 34.44
N LEU A 53 12.24 1.99 35.61
CA LEU A 53 13.31 3.00 35.72
C LEU A 53 14.66 2.49 35.20
N ASP A 54 14.92 1.19 35.32
CA ASP A 54 16.23 0.58 35.06
C ASP A 54 16.24 -0.42 33.89
N ALA A 55 15.19 -0.45 33.06
CA ALA A 55 15.12 -1.34 31.90
C ALA A 55 14.35 -0.66 30.73
N GLU A 56 14.45 -1.24 29.54
CA GLU A 56 13.73 -0.73 28.37
C GLU A 56 12.21 -0.85 28.55
N PRO A 57 11.44 0.19 28.19
CA PRO A 57 9.99 0.11 28.20
C PRO A 57 9.47 -0.96 27.25
N SER A 58 8.41 -1.64 27.63
CA SER A 58 7.76 -2.66 26.83
C SER A 58 6.25 -2.53 26.87
N PHE A 59 5.59 -3.15 25.89
CA PHE A 59 4.13 -3.17 25.84
C PHE A 59 3.59 -4.52 25.37
N ASN A 60 2.34 -4.74 25.73
CA ASN A 60 1.55 -5.87 25.25
C ASN A 60 0.13 -5.38 24.99
N ALA A 61 -0.36 -5.56 23.76
CA ALA A 61 -1.65 -5.08 23.36
C ALA A 61 -2.39 -6.06 22.43
N SER A 62 -3.70 -6.00 22.46
CA SER A 62 -4.60 -6.71 21.56
C SER A 62 -5.44 -5.67 20.80
N LEU A 63 -5.35 -5.69 19.49
CA LEU A 63 -6.17 -4.88 18.58
C LEU A 63 -7.26 -5.75 17.98
N ASN A 64 -8.51 -5.42 18.24
CA ASN A 64 -9.68 -6.09 17.72
C ASN A 64 -10.41 -5.18 16.74
N LEU A 65 -10.64 -5.67 15.53
CA LEU A 65 -11.39 -4.99 14.47
C LEU A 65 -12.67 -5.78 14.18
N LYS A 66 -13.88 -5.19 14.50
CA LYS A 66 -15.17 -5.90 14.40
C LYS A 66 -16.34 -5.03 13.91
N PRO A 67 -16.24 -4.30 12.80
CA PRO A 67 -15.14 -4.08 11.86
C PRO A 67 -14.39 -2.75 12.02
N LEU A 68 -13.35 -2.54 11.21
CA LEU A 68 -12.83 -1.23 10.86
C LEU A 68 -13.24 -0.91 9.42
N LYS A 69 -13.95 0.18 9.21
CA LYS A 69 -14.41 0.61 7.88
C LYS A 69 -13.26 1.15 7.02
N MET A 70 -13.31 0.85 5.73
CA MET A 70 -12.27 1.29 4.77
C MET A 70 -12.24 2.81 4.60
N ASN A 71 -13.37 3.51 4.73
CA ASN A 71 -13.39 4.99 4.75
C ASN A 71 -12.70 5.58 5.98
N THR A 72 -12.70 4.89 7.13
CA THR A 72 -11.87 5.31 8.26
C THR A 72 -10.39 5.16 7.96
N ILE A 73 -9.97 4.07 7.28
CA ILE A 73 -8.61 3.90 6.79
C ILE A 73 -8.25 4.98 5.76
N GLN A 74 -9.18 5.31 4.86
CA GLN A 74 -9.02 6.41 3.90
C GLN A 74 -8.70 7.73 4.60
N ALA A 75 -9.42 8.07 5.66
CA ALA A 75 -9.17 9.31 6.41
C ALA A 75 -7.72 9.39 6.92
N PHE A 76 -7.16 8.27 7.40
CA PHE A 76 -5.76 8.22 7.83
C PHE A 76 -4.74 8.16 6.68
N SER A 77 -5.19 7.95 5.44
CA SER A 77 -4.29 7.89 4.27
C SER A 77 -3.78 9.24 3.79
N LEU A 78 -4.22 10.34 4.39
CA LEU A 78 -3.81 11.72 4.03
C LEU A 78 -4.02 12.04 2.53
N GLY A 79 -5.07 11.48 1.92
CA GLY A 79 -5.41 11.70 0.51
C GLY A 79 -4.78 10.71 -0.49
N TYR A 80 -4.02 9.73 -0.02
CA TYR A 80 -3.53 8.67 -0.91
C TYR A 80 -4.61 7.69 -1.35
N LEU A 81 -5.69 7.56 -0.56
CA LEU A 81 -6.84 6.73 -0.87
C LEU A 81 -8.10 7.59 -1.03
N GLU A 82 -8.95 7.19 -1.97
CA GLU A 82 -10.25 7.80 -2.23
C GLU A 82 -11.32 6.73 -2.43
N ASN A 83 -12.59 7.12 -2.33
CA ASN A 83 -13.75 6.27 -2.65
C ASN A 83 -13.69 4.88 -2.00
N SER A 84 -13.09 4.77 -0.82
CA SER A 84 -12.94 3.51 -0.11
C SER A 84 -14.27 3.02 0.45
N ALA A 85 -14.50 1.72 0.41
CA ALA A 85 -15.71 1.07 0.91
C ALA A 85 -15.42 -0.33 1.44
N GLY A 86 -16.37 -0.94 2.16
CA GLY A 86 -16.20 -2.22 2.81
C GLY A 86 -15.49 -2.10 4.15
N ASP A 87 -14.93 -3.21 4.61
CA ASP A 87 -14.32 -3.24 5.94
C ASP A 87 -13.19 -4.26 6.10
N LEU A 88 -12.46 -4.10 7.19
CA LEU A 88 -11.37 -4.94 7.64
C LEU A 88 -11.72 -5.53 9.01
N ASN A 89 -11.59 -6.85 9.15
CA ASN A 89 -11.86 -7.56 10.38
C ASN A 89 -10.66 -8.40 10.81
N GLY A 90 -10.50 -8.60 12.09
CA GLY A 90 -9.48 -9.49 12.64
C GLY A 90 -8.98 -9.09 14.00
N GLU A 91 -8.00 -9.83 14.46
CA GLU A 91 -7.32 -9.60 15.74
C GLU A 91 -5.81 -9.60 15.52
N LEU A 92 -5.15 -8.59 16.06
CA LEU A 92 -3.70 -8.51 16.13
C LEU A 92 -3.24 -8.45 17.58
N ARG A 93 -2.21 -9.23 17.91
CA ARG A 93 -1.45 -9.12 19.15
C ARG A 93 -0.18 -8.36 18.88
N ILE A 94 0.06 -7.35 19.69
CA ILE A 94 1.18 -6.43 19.54
C ILE A 94 1.98 -6.46 20.83
N SER A 95 3.27 -6.74 20.79
CA SER A 95 4.10 -6.86 21.98
C SER A 95 5.55 -6.47 21.70
N GLY A 96 6.36 -6.29 22.73
CA GLY A 96 7.77 -5.95 22.61
C GLY A 96 8.08 -4.56 23.13
N ASN A 97 9.06 -3.89 22.53
CA ASN A 97 9.39 -2.49 22.78
C ASN A 97 9.04 -1.62 21.55
N LEU A 98 9.22 -0.32 21.66
CA LEU A 98 8.89 0.61 20.57
C LEU A 98 9.80 0.47 19.36
N ASP A 99 11.02 0.01 19.55
CA ASP A 99 12.00 -0.14 18.46
C ASP A 99 11.81 -1.47 17.70
N ASN A 100 11.33 -2.51 18.40
CA ASN A 100 11.15 -3.84 17.83
C ASN A 100 9.76 -4.42 18.22
N PRO A 101 8.66 -3.86 17.69
CA PRO A 101 7.33 -4.37 17.96
C PRO A 101 7.11 -5.71 17.25
N LYS A 102 6.50 -6.66 17.95
CA LYS A 102 6.05 -7.94 17.37
C LYS A 102 4.56 -7.87 17.15
N ILE A 103 4.14 -8.00 15.91
CA ILE A 103 2.73 -8.00 15.52
C ILE A 103 2.38 -9.38 14.97
N LEU A 104 1.36 -10.01 15.53
CA LEU A 104 0.90 -11.35 15.17
C LEU A 104 -0.61 -11.37 15.00
N GLY A 105 -1.10 -12.04 13.98
CA GLY A 105 -2.52 -12.24 13.73
C GLY A 105 -2.90 -12.12 12.28
N ASP A 106 -4.18 -12.11 12.03
CA ASP A 106 -4.74 -12.07 10.69
C ASP A 106 -5.76 -10.93 10.56
N LEU A 107 -5.74 -10.26 9.40
CA LEU A 107 -6.78 -9.31 9.01
C LEU A 107 -7.42 -9.76 7.70
N THR A 108 -8.74 -9.69 7.64
CA THR A 108 -9.54 -10.09 6.48
C THR A 108 -10.30 -8.88 5.93
N PHE A 109 -10.14 -8.63 4.66
CA PHE A 109 -10.90 -7.64 3.90
C PHE A 109 -12.24 -8.22 3.50
N ASN A 110 -13.34 -7.54 3.82
CA ASN A 110 -14.69 -7.93 3.43
C ASN A 110 -15.28 -6.88 2.50
N GLN A 111 -15.62 -7.30 1.29
CA GLN A 111 -16.18 -6.43 0.26
C GLN A 111 -15.43 -5.09 0.18
N ALA A 112 -14.12 -5.14 0.41
CA ALA A 112 -13.30 -3.95 0.47
C ALA A 112 -13.01 -3.43 -0.94
N ARG A 113 -13.10 -2.13 -1.10
CA ARG A 113 -12.69 -1.37 -2.26
C ARG A 113 -11.83 -0.21 -1.79
N LEU A 114 -10.75 0.03 -2.50
CA LEU A 114 -9.98 1.25 -2.36
C LEU A 114 -9.63 1.79 -3.75
N ASN A 115 -9.57 3.08 -3.87
CA ASN A 115 -9.04 3.79 -5.02
C ASN A 115 -7.73 4.45 -4.60
N VAL A 116 -6.66 4.20 -5.34
CA VAL A 116 -5.38 4.88 -5.13
C VAL A 116 -5.43 6.18 -5.91
N ALA A 117 -5.48 7.31 -5.23
CA ALA A 117 -5.75 8.64 -5.82
C ALA A 117 -4.87 8.95 -7.04
N MET A 118 -3.54 8.76 -6.93
CA MET A 118 -2.61 9.03 -8.04
C MET A 118 -2.81 8.12 -9.25
N LEU A 119 -3.41 6.92 -9.08
CA LEU A 119 -3.70 5.98 -10.17
C LEU A 119 -5.12 6.16 -10.68
N ASN A 120 -6.00 6.72 -9.87
CA ASN A 120 -7.45 6.82 -10.06
C ASN A 120 -8.04 5.47 -10.50
N ALA A 121 -7.57 4.41 -9.89
CA ALA A 121 -7.95 3.03 -10.18
C ALA A 121 -8.52 2.35 -8.94
N ASP A 122 -9.63 1.64 -9.15
CA ASP A 122 -10.30 0.88 -8.09
C ASP A 122 -9.72 -0.52 -7.96
N PHE A 123 -9.40 -0.89 -6.73
CA PHE A 123 -8.95 -2.22 -6.36
C PHE A 123 -9.95 -2.84 -5.39
N LEU A 124 -10.55 -3.95 -5.80
CA LEU A 124 -11.54 -4.67 -5.02
C LEU A 124 -10.91 -5.91 -4.38
N MET A 125 -11.18 -6.09 -3.10
CA MET A 125 -10.72 -7.22 -2.29
C MET A 125 -11.92 -7.78 -1.53
N ASP A 126 -12.28 -9.02 -1.79
CA ASP A 126 -13.34 -9.68 -1.04
C ASP A 126 -12.82 -10.97 -0.46
N ASN A 127 -13.03 -11.15 0.85
CA ASN A 127 -12.54 -12.28 1.64
C ASN A 127 -11.01 -12.49 1.51
N GLN A 128 -10.26 -11.42 1.24
CA GLN A 128 -8.80 -11.48 1.16
C GLN A 128 -8.18 -11.32 2.53
N LYS A 129 -7.15 -12.12 2.80
CA LYS A 129 -6.49 -12.15 4.10
C LYS A 129 -5.02 -11.78 4.01
N ILE A 130 -4.57 -10.93 4.93
CA ILE A 130 -3.16 -10.69 5.23
C ILE A 130 -2.81 -11.27 6.60
N SER A 131 -1.64 -11.86 6.73
CA SER A 131 -1.17 -12.46 7.97
C SER A 131 0.06 -11.73 8.49
N PHE A 132 0.02 -11.33 9.74
CA PHE A 132 1.15 -10.78 10.46
C PHE A 132 1.85 -11.89 11.22
N THR A 133 3.13 -12.05 11.00
CA THR A 133 3.97 -13.13 11.54
C THR A 133 5.22 -12.55 12.20
N ASN A 134 6.02 -13.37 12.87
CA ASN A 134 7.30 -12.95 13.42
C ASN A 134 8.31 -12.43 12.39
N GLN A 135 8.05 -12.63 11.10
CA GLN A 135 8.94 -12.21 10.02
C GLN A 135 8.39 -10.98 9.27
N GLY A 136 7.20 -10.52 9.61
CA GLY A 136 6.52 -9.42 8.93
C GLY A 136 5.17 -9.83 8.34
N ILE A 137 4.80 -9.23 7.22
CA ILE A 137 3.48 -9.35 6.59
C ILE A 137 3.52 -10.39 5.48
N GLN A 138 2.58 -11.34 5.48
CA GLN A 138 2.46 -12.39 4.48
C GLN A 138 1.20 -12.24 3.62
N PHE A 139 1.38 -12.44 2.32
CA PHE A 139 0.34 -12.53 1.30
C PHE A 139 0.32 -13.94 0.72
N ARG A 140 -0.82 -14.63 0.82
CA ARG A 140 -1.01 -15.98 0.27
C ARG A 140 -2.15 -15.95 -0.72
N GLN A 141 -1.83 -15.97 -2.02
CA GLN A 141 -2.80 -15.91 -3.11
C GLN A 141 -3.77 -14.71 -2.93
N PHE A 142 -3.24 -13.58 -2.47
CA PHE A 142 -4.02 -12.39 -2.24
C PHE A 142 -4.52 -11.85 -3.59
N LEU A 143 -5.83 -11.81 -3.74
CA LEU A 143 -6.50 -11.49 -4.99
C LEU A 143 -7.02 -10.05 -4.96
N LEU A 144 -6.63 -9.29 -5.96
CA LEU A 144 -7.20 -7.98 -6.28
C LEU A 144 -8.03 -8.12 -7.56
N ARG A 145 -9.15 -7.43 -7.64
CA ARG A 145 -9.92 -7.26 -8.88
C ARG A 145 -9.98 -5.79 -9.25
N ASP A 146 -9.89 -5.50 -10.53
CA ASP A 146 -10.17 -4.17 -11.05
C ASP A 146 -11.68 -3.95 -11.23
N GLY A 147 -12.07 -2.73 -11.63
CA GLY A 147 -13.46 -2.38 -11.87
C GLY A 147 -14.12 -3.16 -13.03
N ASN A 148 -13.35 -3.87 -13.85
CA ASN A 148 -13.82 -4.73 -14.94
C ASN A 148 -13.87 -6.21 -14.57
N GLY A 149 -13.42 -6.56 -13.35
CA GLY A 149 -13.36 -7.93 -12.85
C GLY A 149 -12.11 -8.71 -13.24
N ASN A 150 -11.11 -8.07 -13.87
CA ASN A 150 -9.82 -8.72 -14.11
C ASN A 150 -9.05 -8.89 -12.80
N GLU A 151 -8.16 -9.88 -12.77
CA GLU A 151 -7.51 -10.31 -11.54
C GLU A 151 -6.01 -10.01 -11.53
N ALA A 152 -5.55 -9.54 -10.37
CA ALA A 152 -4.15 -9.50 -9.99
C ALA A 152 -3.94 -10.35 -8.73
N LYS A 153 -2.88 -11.16 -8.71
CA LYS A 153 -2.55 -12.05 -7.59
C LYS A 153 -1.21 -11.67 -7.00
N LEU A 154 -1.22 -11.41 -5.70
CA LEU A 154 -0.03 -11.10 -4.92
C LEU A 154 0.30 -12.27 -3.99
N ASN A 155 1.55 -12.72 -4.08
CA ASN A 155 2.08 -13.75 -3.19
C ASN A 155 3.43 -13.31 -2.63
N GLY A 156 3.76 -13.77 -1.44
CA GLY A 156 5.06 -13.51 -0.82
C GLY A 156 4.95 -12.81 0.50
N SER A 157 5.99 -12.06 0.85
CA SER A 157 6.09 -11.40 2.14
C SER A 157 6.78 -10.04 2.05
N ILE A 158 6.40 -9.18 2.97
CA ILE A 158 7.13 -7.97 3.34
C ILE A 158 7.76 -8.26 4.70
N LEU A 159 9.08 -8.46 4.71
CA LEU A 159 9.83 -8.76 5.91
C LEU A 159 10.13 -7.45 6.66
N THR A 160 9.97 -7.48 7.96
CA THR A 160 10.26 -6.34 8.83
C THR A 160 10.41 -6.81 10.28
N GLU A 161 11.33 -6.19 10.99
CA GLU A 161 11.50 -6.39 12.44
C GLU A 161 11.01 -5.17 13.21
N THR A 162 11.15 -3.98 12.64
CA THR A 162 10.91 -2.70 13.30
C THR A 162 9.59 -2.03 12.87
N TYR A 163 8.99 -2.47 11.76
CA TYR A 163 7.89 -1.80 11.05
C TYR A 163 8.21 -0.37 10.57
N THR A 164 9.50 -0.06 10.48
CA THR A 164 10.05 1.16 9.86
C THR A 164 10.90 0.83 8.64
N ASP A 165 11.55 -0.34 8.66
CA ASP A 165 12.34 -0.87 7.55
C ASP A 165 11.66 -2.11 6.98
N PHE A 166 11.58 -2.17 5.65
CA PHE A 166 10.85 -3.23 4.95
C PHE A 166 11.68 -3.83 3.83
N ASP A 167 11.79 -5.15 3.80
CA ASP A 167 12.36 -5.93 2.71
C ASP A 167 11.28 -6.68 1.95
N PHE A 168 11.23 -6.48 0.64
CA PHE A 168 10.23 -7.07 -0.22
C PHE A 168 10.67 -8.43 -0.77
N ASN A 169 9.78 -9.41 -0.74
CA ASN A 169 9.89 -10.66 -1.46
C ASN A 169 8.51 -11.04 -1.98
N LEU A 170 8.07 -10.33 -3.02
CA LEU A 170 6.73 -10.39 -3.56
C LEU A 170 6.74 -10.87 -5.01
N ASN A 171 5.73 -11.65 -5.38
CA ASN A 171 5.41 -11.99 -6.76
C ASN A 171 4.02 -11.45 -7.08
N LEU A 172 3.93 -10.65 -8.13
CA LEU A 172 2.68 -10.07 -8.62
C LEU A 172 2.43 -10.58 -10.03
N THR A 173 1.28 -11.23 -10.23
CA THR A 173 0.80 -11.63 -11.55
C THR A 173 -0.51 -10.94 -11.84
N MET A 174 -0.65 -10.39 -13.02
CA MET A 174 -1.89 -9.75 -13.48
C MET A 174 -2.18 -10.14 -14.92
N ASN A 175 -3.47 -10.14 -15.26
CA ASN A 175 -3.92 -10.40 -16.61
C ASN A 175 -4.94 -9.33 -17.01
N ASN A 176 -4.59 -8.53 -18.00
CA ASN A 176 -5.42 -7.41 -18.50
C ASN A 176 -5.98 -6.50 -17.40
N PHE A 177 -5.20 -6.28 -16.37
CA PHE A 177 -5.61 -5.57 -15.17
C PHE A 177 -5.53 -4.06 -15.37
N ALA A 178 -6.57 -3.32 -14.99
CA ALA A 178 -6.59 -1.87 -15.06
C ALA A 178 -5.75 -1.29 -13.91
N VAL A 179 -4.51 -0.92 -14.21
CA VAL A 179 -3.55 -0.40 -13.24
C VAL A 179 -3.71 1.10 -13.04
N VAL A 180 -3.98 1.84 -14.12
CA VAL A 180 -4.12 3.28 -14.12
C VAL A 180 -5.38 3.68 -14.90
N ASN A 181 -6.12 4.65 -14.37
CA ASN A 181 -7.23 5.33 -15.02
C ASN A 181 -7.25 6.80 -14.60
N SER A 182 -6.09 7.44 -14.59
CA SER A 182 -5.90 8.79 -14.08
C SER A 182 -6.03 9.85 -15.17
N THR A 183 -6.30 11.07 -14.73
CA THR A 183 -6.24 12.27 -15.54
C THR A 183 -4.96 13.04 -15.24
N ARG A 184 -4.72 14.11 -15.97
CA ARG A 184 -3.58 14.99 -15.70
C ARG A 184 -3.69 15.76 -14.37
N GLU A 185 -4.90 15.84 -13.82
CA GLU A 185 -5.15 16.47 -12.52
C GLU A 185 -4.79 15.54 -11.34
N ASP A 186 -4.86 14.21 -11.57
CA ASP A 186 -4.55 13.21 -10.55
C ASP A 186 -3.04 12.99 -10.37
N ASN A 187 -2.24 13.23 -11.45
CA ASN A 187 -0.81 12.94 -11.44
C ASN A 187 -0.03 13.74 -12.50
N ASP A 188 1.04 14.41 -12.08
CA ASP A 188 1.90 15.22 -12.96
C ASP A 188 2.90 14.39 -13.76
N LEU A 189 3.17 13.13 -13.36
CA LEU A 189 4.17 12.28 -14.00
C LEU A 189 3.58 11.39 -15.10
N PHE A 190 2.34 10.97 -14.92
CA PHE A 190 1.66 10.12 -15.90
C PHE A 190 0.14 10.25 -15.80
N TYR A 191 -0.55 9.94 -16.88
CA TYR A 191 -2.02 9.89 -16.90
C TYR A 191 -2.53 9.02 -18.05
N GLY A 192 -3.83 8.76 -18.06
CA GLY A 192 -4.51 7.95 -19.06
C GLY A 192 -4.95 6.60 -18.51
N LYS A 193 -5.10 5.63 -19.40
CA LYS A 193 -5.53 4.27 -19.06
C LYS A 193 -4.43 3.28 -19.36
N LEU A 194 -4.08 2.49 -18.36
CA LEU A 194 -3.11 1.41 -18.50
C LEU A 194 -3.73 0.08 -18.08
N TYR A 195 -3.87 -0.80 -19.06
CA TYR A 195 -4.22 -2.21 -18.84
C TYR A 195 -2.95 -3.05 -19.00
N ALA A 196 -2.58 -3.81 -17.97
CA ALA A 196 -1.35 -4.56 -17.97
C ALA A 196 -1.56 -6.06 -17.75
N THR A 197 -0.76 -6.84 -18.46
CA THR A 197 -0.48 -8.24 -18.17
C THR A 197 0.94 -8.35 -17.67
N SER A 198 1.15 -8.91 -16.50
CA SER A 198 2.49 -8.97 -15.92
C SER A 198 2.73 -10.24 -15.10
N ASN A 199 4.01 -10.56 -15.00
CA ASN A 199 4.54 -11.49 -14.02
C ASN A 199 5.84 -10.88 -13.51
N VAL A 200 5.76 -10.18 -12.37
CA VAL A 200 6.88 -9.47 -11.79
C VAL A 200 7.21 -9.99 -10.40
N ARG A 201 8.48 -9.99 -10.09
CA ARG A 201 9.03 -10.26 -8.77
C ARG A 201 9.64 -8.98 -8.22
N ILE A 202 9.22 -8.60 -7.01
CA ILE A 202 9.70 -7.43 -6.30
C ILE A 202 10.54 -7.91 -5.12
N ARG A 203 11.81 -7.47 -5.05
CA ARG A 203 12.78 -7.83 -4.01
C ARG A 203 13.53 -6.59 -3.54
N GLY A 204 14.29 -6.75 -2.45
CA GLY A 204 15.08 -5.67 -1.86
C GLY A 204 14.26 -4.80 -0.92
N ASN A 205 14.85 -3.70 -0.48
CA ASN A 205 14.24 -2.81 0.51
C ASN A 205 13.61 -1.56 -0.12
N MET A 206 13.06 -0.68 0.72
CA MET A 206 12.42 0.55 0.24
C MET A 206 13.37 1.50 -0.48
N ASP A 207 14.66 1.52 -0.12
CA ASP A 207 15.65 2.40 -0.74
C ASP A 207 16.15 1.87 -2.10
N LYS A 208 16.18 0.55 -2.24
CA LYS A 208 16.68 -0.15 -3.44
C LYS A 208 15.77 -1.30 -3.81
N PRO A 209 14.55 -1.03 -4.26
CA PRO A 209 13.67 -2.07 -4.76
C PRO A 209 14.21 -2.60 -6.10
N VAL A 210 14.22 -3.94 -6.23
CA VAL A 210 14.58 -4.63 -7.46
C VAL A 210 13.32 -5.28 -8.01
N ILE A 211 12.95 -4.92 -9.23
CA ILE A 211 11.76 -5.42 -9.91
C ILE A 211 12.24 -6.20 -11.14
N ASP A 212 11.99 -7.52 -11.13
CA ASP A 212 12.33 -8.41 -12.24
C ASP A 212 11.05 -8.98 -12.84
N GLY A 213 10.91 -9.00 -14.14
CA GLY A 213 9.79 -9.65 -14.80
C GLY A 213 9.42 -9.04 -16.12
N ASN A 214 8.23 -9.40 -16.58
CA ASN A 214 7.65 -8.94 -17.81
C ASN A 214 6.37 -8.17 -17.53
N VAL A 215 6.24 -7.01 -18.15
CA VAL A 215 5.01 -6.20 -18.14
C VAL A 215 4.65 -5.89 -19.59
N SER A 216 3.44 -6.24 -19.99
CA SER A 216 2.91 -5.92 -21.31
C SER A 216 1.72 -4.98 -21.15
N ALA A 217 1.73 -3.89 -21.88
CA ALA A 217 0.56 -3.04 -22.04
C ALA A 217 -0.41 -3.71 -23.01
N ASN A 218 -1.67 -3.85 -22.61
CA ASN A 218 -2.69 -4.55 -23.38
C ASN A 218 -3.47 -3.60 -24.29
N GLU A 219 -4.33 -4.18 -25.12
CA GLU A 219 -5.28 -3.41 -25.93
C GLU A 219 -6.11 -2.46 -25.06
N ASN A 220 -6.50 -1.32 -25.63
CA ASN A 220 -7.19 -0.21 -24.96
C ASN A 220 -6.34 0.58 -23.94
N THR A 221 -5.05 0.34 -23.88
CA THR A 221 -4.12 1.22 -23.18
C THR A 221 -3.97 2.53 -23.96
N ASP A 222 -4.19 3.64 -23.28
CA ASP A 222 -3.92 4.99 -23.75
C ASP A 222 -3.25 5.75 -22.59
N PHE A 223 -1.94 5.59 -22.47
CA PHE A 223 -1.15 6.01 -21.32
C PHE A 223 -0.07 6.99 -21.74
N VAL A 224 0.04 8.08 -21.01
CA VAL A 224 1.01 9.14 -21.24
C VAL A 224 1.95 9.21 -20.04
N PHE A 225 3.23 9.12 -20.31
CA PHE A 225 4.28 9.38 -19.32
C PHE A 225 4.96 10.70 -19.63
N ILE A 226 5.06 11.59 -18.64
CA ILE A 226 5.68 12.91 -18.78
C ILE A 226 7.11 12.80 -18.27
N VAL A 227 8.07 13.00 -19.18
CA VAL A 227 9.49 13.07 -18.81
C VAL A 227 9.79 14.50 -18.39
N PRO A 228 10.17 14.77 -17.11
CA PRO A 228 10.54 16.10 -16.68
C PRO A 228 11.80 16.61 -17.41
N ASN A 229 11.75 17.87 -17.86
CA ASN A 229 12.86 18.48 -18.62
C ASN A 229 14.07 18.91 -17.77
N ASP A 230 13.98 18.83 -16.45
CA ASP A 230 14.88 19.57 -15.55
C ASP A 230 16.00 18.73 -14.93
N ASN A 231 16.58 17.76 -15.67
CA ASN A 231 17.77 17.15 -15.12
C ASN A 231 18.85 16.82 -16.16
N PRO A 232 19.78 17.77 -16.44
CA PRO A 232 21.00 17.48 -17.21
C PRO A 232 21.97 16.54 -16.47
N GLY A 233 21.59 16.01 -15.32
CA GLY A 233 22.38 15.13 -14.46
C GLY A 233 21.78 13.76 -14.23
N ILE A 234 21.02 13.19 -15.19
CA ILE A 234 20.75 11.75 -15.17
C ILE A 234 22.07 11.05 -15.50
N ALA A 235 22.88 10.81 -14.47
CA ALA A 235 23.92 9.81 -14.55
C ALA A 235 23.27 8.51 -15.03
N GLU A 236 23.92 7.83 -15.99
CA GLU A 236 23.52 6.51 -16.42
C GLU A 236 23.22 5.65 -15.19
N ARG A 237 21.95 5.50 -14.86
CA ARG A 237 21.52 4.53 -13.86
C ARG A 237 21.30 3.23 -14.60
N ASP A 238 22.16 2.27 -14.40
CA ASP A 238 21.89 0.89 -14.75
C ASP A 238 20.55 0.49 -14.15
N GLY A 239 19.59 0.13 -15.00
CA GLY A 239 18.25 -0.28 -14.55
C GLY A 239 17.10 0.57 -15.05
N VAL A 240 17.31 1.42 -16.04
CA VAL A 240 16.23 2.20 -16.66
C VAL A 240 15.38 1.30 -17.56
N VAL A 241 14.08 1.51 -17.52
CA VAL A 241 13.06 0.82 -18.34
C VAL A 241 13.40 0.90 -19.82
N LYS A 242 13.48 -0.26 -20.49
CA LYS A 242 13.60 -0.35 -21.94
C LYS A 242 12.23 -0.61 -22.56
N PHE A 243 11.79 0.28 -23.43
CA PHE A 243 10.58 0.06 -24.20
C PHE A 243 10.97 -0.70 -25.48
N VAL A 244 10.29 -1.82 -25.75
CA VAL A 244 10.50 -2.64 -26.94
C VAL A 244 9.21 -2.71 -27.74
N ASP A 245 9.25 -2.29 -29.00
CA ASP A 245 8.11 -2.43 -29.89
C ASP A 245 7.90 -3.91 -30.25
N LYS A 246 6.67 -4.39 -30.15
CA LYS A 246 6.29 -5.78 -30.45
C LYS A 246 6.55 -6.20 -31.89
N SER A 247 6.60 -5.22 -32.79
CA SER A 247 6.82 -5.44 -34.24
C SER A 247 8.29 -5.61 -34.62
N ASP A 248 9.22 -5.27 -33.71
CA ASP A 248 10.63 -5.26 -34.04
C ASP A 248 11.41 -6.16 -33.08
N THR A 249 11.90 -7.28 -33.61
CA THR A 249 12.74 -8.22 -32.85
C THR A 249 14.17 -7.68 -32.62
N ALA A 250 14.48 -6.48 -33.10
CA ALA A 250 15.72 -5.78 -32.84
C ALA A 250 15.60 -4.93 -31.57
N ARG A 251 16.34 -5.26 -30.52
CA ARG A 251 16.45 -4.47 -29.29
C ARG A 251 17.00 -3.08 -29.63
N THR A 252 16.12 -2.11 -29.78
CA THR A 252 16.52 -0.72 -29.99
C THR A 252 16.67 -0.02 -28.64
N ASN A 253 17.84 0.51 -28.37
CA ASN A 253 18.10 1.28 -27.15
C ASN A 253 17.49 2.68 -27.33
N VAL A 254 16.26 2.89 -26.83
CA VAL A 254 15.46 4.12 -27.01
C VAL A 254 16.03 5.30 -26.24
N PHE A 255 16.89 5.06 -25.25
CA PHE A 255 17.48 6.11 -24.41
C PHE A 255 18.74 6.79 -24.96
N ALA A 256 19.26 6.35 -26.09
CA ALA A 256 20.49 6.91 -26.65
C ALA A 256 20.37 8.35 -27.23
N ARG A 257 19.21 9.02 -27.15
CA ARG A 257 18.96 10.33 -27.74
C ARG A 257 17.93 11.18 -27.01
N LEU A 258 17.97 11.23 -25.69
CA LEU A 258 17.04 12.07 -24.91
C LEU A 258 17.60 13.48 -24.56
N ASP A 259 18.72 13.88 -25.12
CA ASP A 259 19.35 15.16 -24.79
C ASP A 259 18.66 16.42 -25.32
N SER A 260 17.51 16.32 -26.00
CA SER A 260 16.91 17.52 -26.61
C SER A 260 15.41 17.54 -26.82
N LEU A 261 14.60 16.66 -26.20
CA LEU A 261 13.19 16.62 -26.51
C LEU A 261 12.28 16.65 -25.28
N THR A 262 11.54 17.75 -25.14
CA THR A 262 10.23 17.79 -24.46
C THR A 262 9.29 16.82 -25.18
N THR A 263 9.23 15.56 -24.77
CA THR A 263 8.40 14.61 -25.48
C THR A 263 7.37 14.03 -24.52
N VAL A 264 6.12 14.34 -24.78
CA VAL A 264 4.99 13.57 -24.28
C VAL A 264 4.93 12.32 -25.13
N SER A 265 5.27 11.17 -24.57
CA SER A 265 5.21 9.88 -25.28
C SER A 265 3.91 9.18 -24.97
N ARG A 266 3.14 8.87 -26.00
CA ARG A 266 1.92 8.07 -25.91
C ARG A 266 2.26 6.62 -26.19
N LEU A 267 1.97 5.75 -25.23
CA LEU A 267 2.26 4.32 -25.33
C LEU A 267 0.99 3.57 -25.75
N GLN A 268 1.06 2.87 -26.89
CA GLN A 268 0.03 1.92 -27.33
C GLN A 268 0.72 0.59 -27.65
N GLY A 269 0.37 -0.48 -26.91
CA GLY A 269 0.81 -1.85 -27.23
C GLY A 269 2.31 -2.10 -27.09
N ILE A 270 2.97 -1.49 -26.11
CA ILE A 270 4.42 -1.65 -25.86
C ILE A 270 4.67 -2.62 -24.71
N ASP A 271 5.62 -3.52 -24.89
CA ASP A 271 6.12 -4.39 -23.82
C ASP A 271 7.21 -3.65 -23.03
N LEU A 272 7.04 -3.62 -21.72
CA LEU A 272 8.01 -3.09 -20.76
C LEU A 272 8.87 -4.24 -20.25
N ALA A 273 10.16 -4.23 -20.55
CA ALA A 273 11.14 -5.11 -19.93
C ALA A 273 11.89 -4.32 -18.85
N LEU A 274 11.72 -4.72 -17.59
CA LEU A 274 12.36 -4.14 -16.41
C LEU A 274 13.62 -4.92 -16.05
#